data_be58ef50336909d131229ed9561bf08e
#
_entry.id   be58ef50336909d131229ed9561bf08e
#
_cell.length_a   1.000
_cell.length_b   1.000
_cell.length_c   1.000
_cell.angle_alpha   90.00
_cell.angle_beta   90.00
_cell.angle_gamma   90.00
#
_symmetry.space_group_name_H-M   'P 1'
#
loop_
_entity.id
_entity.type
_entity.pdbx_description
1 polymer ?
#
loop_
_entity_poly.entity_id
_entity_poly.type
_entity_poly.pdbx_seq_one_letter_code
_entity_poly.pdbx_strand_id
1 'polypeptide(L)'
;MQVTKVITAFLRHNGKVLLLQRSSEVGTYQGSWAAVSGHLEEDTPLERAYVEIEEETGLRAEQLRLVAHAEPLEIVDHNIKRHWRIYPFLFEVTPESPQIRTDWEHQDWRWVEPEELKRFATVPKLVETLEACLEQEKNGAS
;
A
#
# COMPACT_ATOMS: atom_id res chain seq x y z
N MET A 1 -19.68 2.69 14.12
CA MET A 1 -18.80 1.91 13.22
C MET A 1 -17.59 1.43 14.00
N GLN A 2 -17.29 0.15 13.88
CA GLN A 2 -16.04 -0.38 14.44
C GLN A 2 -14.87 0.04 13.58
N VAL A 3 -13.72 0.27 14.22
CA VAL A 3 -12.48 0.58 13.52
C VAL A 3 -11.85 -0.72 13.02
N THR A 4 -11.53 -0.76 11.74
CA THR A 4 -10.78 -1.86 11.14
C THR A 4 -9.35 -1.37 10.90
N LYS A 5 -8.38 -2.06 11.48
CA LYS A 5 -6.96 -1.71 11.34
C LYS A 5 -6.37 -2.43 10.15
N VAL A 6 -5.71 -1.68 9.27
CA VAL A 6 -5.09 -2.22 8.06
C VAL A 6 -3.72 -1.59 7.87
N ILE A 7 -2.85 -2.30 7.16
CA ILE A 7 -1.60 -1.71 6.69
C ILE A 7 -1.76 -1.29 5.23
N THR A 8 -1.02 -0.28 4.81
CA THR A 8 -0.84 0.08 3.41
C THR A 8 0.66 0.20 3.17
N ALA A 9 1.18 -0.59 2.25
CA ALA A 9 2.60 -0.58 1.95
C ALA A 9 2.83 -0.16 0.50
N PHE A 10 3.53 0.97 0.33
CA PHE A 10 3.95 1.43 -0.98
C PHE A 10 5.31 0.82 -1.31
N LEU A 11 5.45 0.35 -2.54
CA LEU A 11 6.68 -0.22 -3.05
C LEU A 11 7.21 0.71 -4.13
N ARG A 12 8.44 1.18 -3.97
CA ARG A 12 9.05 2.13 -4.90
C ARG A 12 10.27 1.51 -5.57
N HIS A 13 10.38 1.73 -6.88
CA HIS A 13 11.52 1.27 -7.67
C HIS A 13 11.80 2.29 -8.77
N ASN A 14 13.03 2.77 -8.85
CA ASN A 14 13.43 3.80 -9.83
C ASN A 14 12.51 5.02 -9.80
N GLY A 15 12.10 5.44 -8.60
CA GLY A 15 11.25 6.60 -8.39
C GLY A 15 9.76 6.38 -8.66
N LYS A 16 9.38 5.20 -9.13
CA LYS A 16 7.98 4.86 -9.41
C LYS A 16 7.42 3.98 -8.31
N VAL A 17 6.14 4.13 -8.05
CA VAL A 17 5.44 3.31 -7.05
C VAL A 17 4.53 2.31 -7.74
N LEU A 18 4.38 1.14 -7.11
CA LEU A 18 3.56 0.07 -7.64
C LEU A 18 2.11 0.30 -7.28
N LEU A 19 1.24 0.31 -8.29
CA LEU A 19 -0.20 0.27 -8.10
C LEU A 19 -0.73 -1.10 -8.50
N LEU A 20 -1.66 -1.61 -7.70
CA LEU A 20 -2.31 -2.89 -7.90
C LEU A 20 -3.80 -2.63 -8.08
N GLN A 21 -4.40 -3.17 -9.13
CA GLN A 21 -5.83 -3.02 -9.35
C GLN A 21 -6.59 -4.15 -8.66
N ARG A 22 -7.49 -3.78 -7.77
CA ARG A 22 -8.29 -4.74 -7.01
C ARG A 22 -9.23 -5.50 -7.93
N SER A 23 -9.29 -6.81 -7.76
CA SER A 23 -10.12 -7.67 -8.60
C SER A 23 -11.58 -7.61 -8.19
N SER A 24 -12.44 -8.29 -8.94
CA SER A 24 -13.87 -8.42 -8.61
C SER A 24 -14.12 -9.39 -7.45
N GLU A 25 -13.10 -10.14 -7.04
CA GLU A 25 -13.23 -11.16 -5.99
C GLU A 25 -13.06 -10.62 -4.57
N VAL A 26 -12.61 -9.35 -4.42
CA VAL A 26 -12.41 -8.77 -3.09
C VAL A 26 -13.72 -8.19 -2.54
N GLY A 27 -13.77 -8.01 -1.21
CA GLY A 27 -14.99 -7.57 -0.53
C GLY A 27 -15.32 -6.08 -0.68
N THR A 28 -14.31 -5.23 -0.92
CA THR A 28 -14.49 -3.78 -1.01
C THR A 28 -13.69 -3.19 -2.15
N TYR A 29 -14.16 -2.05 -2.67
CA TYR A 29 -13.46 -1.24 -3.68
C TYR A 29 -12.99 -2.06 -4.90
N GLN A 30 -13.84 -2.93 -5.42
CA GLN A 30 -13.52 -3.72 -6.62
C GLN A 30 -13.17 -2.79 -7.78
N GLY A 31 -12.10 -3.12 -8.51
CA GLY A 31 -11.66 -2.35 -9.67
C GLY A 31 -10.85 -1.11 -9.34
N SER A 32 -10.78 -0.69 -8.08
CA SER A 32 -9.98 0.47 -7.68
C SER A 32 -8.50 0.11 -7.61
N TRP A 33 -7.66 1.12 -7.84
CA TRP A 33 -6.20 0.98 -7.73
C TRP A 33 -5.75 1.27 -6.30
N ALA A 34 -4.79 0.50 -5.82
CA ALA A 34 -4.32 0.58 -4.44
C ALA A 34 -2.85 0.22 -4.36
N ALA A 35 -2.26 0.43 -3.17
CA ALA A 35 -0.98 -0.17 -2.83
C ALA A 35 -1.25 -1.53 -2.18
N VAL A 36 -0.19 -2.21 -1.72
CA VAL A 36 -0.36 -3.45 -0.94
C VAL A 36 -1.10 -3.11 0.35
N SER A 37 -2.08 -3.91 0.70
CA SER A 37 -2.84 -3.70 1.93
C SER A 37 -3.33 -5.01 2.52
N GLY A 38 -3.59 -5.00 3.83
CA GLY A 38 -4.13 -6.16 4.51
C GLY A 38 -4.58 -5.83 5.92
N HIS A 39 -5.46 -6.65 6.44
CA HIS A 39 -5.98 -6.48 7.80
C HIS A 39 -4.92 -6.87 8.83
N LEU A 40 -4.78 -6.02 9.84
CA LEU A 40 -3.90 -6.30 10.96
C LEU A 40 -4.50 -7.44 11.78
N GLU A 41 -3.67 -8.41 12.12
CA GLU A 41 -4.05 -9.54 12.95
C GLU A 41 -3.33 -9.46 14.28
N GLU A 42 -2.76 -10.55 14.77
CA GLU A 42 -2.05 -10.57 16.06
C GLU A 42 -0.58 -10.17 15.94
N ASP A 43 -0.19 -9.75 14.75
CA ASP A 43 1.17 -9.30 14.46
C ASP A 43 1.29 -7.77 14.54
N THR A 44 2.53 -7.27 14.46
CA THR A 44 2.75 -5.83 14.37
C THR A 44 2.42 -5.34 12.96
N PRO A 45 2.13 -4.03 12.79
CA PRO A 45 1.90 -3.50 11.45
C PRO A 45 3.05 -3.78 10.47
N LEU A 46 4.31 -3.65 10.91
CA LEU A 46 5.45 -3.90 10.02
C LEU A 46 5.54 -5.38 9.62
N GLU A 47 5.33 -6.30 10.56
CA GLU A 47 5.30 -7.73 10.26
C GLU A 47 4.21 -8.04 9.24
N ARG A 48 3.01 -7.46 9.43
CA ARG A 48 1.89 -7.65 8.51
C ARG A 48 2.22 -7.10 7.13
N ALA A 49 2.90 -5.97 7.05
CA ALA A 49 3.31 -5.39 5.77
C ALA A 49 4.16 -6.37 4.96
N TYR A 50 5.17 -7.00 5.58
CA TYR A 50 6.01 -7.97 4.88
C TYR A 50 5.22 -9.18 4.40
N VAL A 51 4.28 -9.68 5.22
CA VAL A 51 3.43 -10.82 4.84
C VAL A 51 2.58 -10.47 3.62
N GLU A 52 1.91 -9.31 3.67
CA GLU A 52 1.02 -8.90 2.58
C GLU A 52 1.78 -8.60 1.30
N ILE A 53 2.98 -8.01 1.40
CA ILE A 53 3.81 -7.75 0.23
C ILE A 53 4.15 -9.05 -0.49
N GLU A 54 4.58 -10.06 0.26
CA GLU A 54 4.91 -11.35 -0.34
C GLU A 54 3.70 -12.01 -0.98
N GLU A 55 2.56 -12.01 -0.29
CA GLU A 55 1.33 -12.60 -0.80
C GLU A 55 0.84 -11.91 -2.07
N GLU A 56 0.91 -10.58 -2.11
CA GLU A 56 0.30 -9.80 -3.19
C GLU A 56 1.23 -9.52 -4.36
N THR A 57 2.55 -9.61 -4.18
CA THR A 57 3.53 -9.27 -5.22
C THR A 57 4.60 -10.33 -5.45
N GLY A 58 4.78 -11.25 -4.52
CA GLY A 58 5.86 -12.23 -4.57
C GLY A 58 7.20 -11.69 -4.09
N LEU A 59 7.30 -10.42 -3.72
CA LEU A 59 8.54 -9.84 -3.23
C LEU A 59 8.79 -10.25 -1.78
N ARG A 60 10.03 -10.63 -1.49
CA ARG A 60 10.45 -11.11 -0.18
C ARG A 60 11.16 -10.03 0.61
N ALA A 61 11.28 -10.23 1.92
CA ALA A 61 11.87 -9.24 2.82
C ALA A 61 13.29 -8.81 2.39
N GLU A 62 14.10 -9.75 1.90
CA GLU A 62 15.47 -9.44 1.47
C GLU A 62 15.53 -8.59 0.21
N GLN A 63 14.42 -8.43 -0.49
CA GLN A 63 14.30 -7.59 -1.68
C GLN A 63 13.74 -6.20 -1.37
N LEU A 64 13.52 -5.91 -0.08
CA LEU A 64 12.86 -4.70 0.37
C LEU A 64 13.72 -3.97 1.39
N ARG A 65 13.70 -2.64 1.34
CA ARG A 65 14.32 -1.78 2.34
C ARG A 65 13.28 -0.80 2.84
N LEU A 66 12.98 -0.83 4.13
CA LEU A 66 12.03 0.12 4.72
C LEU A 66 12.62 1.53 4.66
N VAL A 67 11.92 2.43 4.01
CA VAL A 67 12.33 3.82 3.82
C VAL A 67 11.65 4.74 4.81
N ALA A 68 10.35 4.55 5.01
CA ALA A 68 9.58 5.42 5.87
C ALA A 68 8.30 4.74 6.36
N HIS A 69 7.79 5.23 7.48
CA HIS A 69 6.45 4.92 7.96
C HIS A 69 5.87 6.20 8.54
N ALA A 70 4.55 6.28 8.62
CA ALA A 70 3.88 7.47 9.14
C ALA A 70 2.87 7.08 10.21
N GLU A 71 2.40 8.09 10.95
CA GLU A 71 1.35 7.89 11.94
C GLU A 71 0.08 7.38 11.24
N PRO A 72 -0.73 6.59 11.94
CA PRO A 72 -1.96 6.05 11.33
C PRO A 72 -2.90 7.14 10.83
N LEU A 73 -3.52 6.88 9.68
CA LEU A 73 -4.54 7.75 9.11
C LEU A 73 -5.91 7.12 9.34
N GLU A 74 -6.88 7.98 9.70
CA GLU A 74 -8.26 7.55 9.90
C GLU A 74 -9.07 7.89 8.66
N ILE A 75 -9.81 6.92 8.12
CA ILE A 75 -10.70 7.12 7.00
C ILE A 75 -12.08 6.60 7.39
N VAL A 76 -13.08 7.48 7.31
CA VAL A 76 -14.47 7.07 7.52
C VAL A 76 -15.18 7.12 6.17
N ASP A 77 -15.58 5.96 5.67
CA ASP A 77 -16.32 5.86 4.42
C ASP A 77 -17.78 5.58 4.76
N HIS A 78 -18.60 6.63 4.70
CA HIS A 78 -20.02 6.55 5.06
C HIS A 78 -20.83 5.72 4.05
N ASN A 79 -20.37 5.64 2.80
CA ASN A 79 -21.09 4.89 1.76
C ASN A 79 -21.13 3.39 2.06
N ILE A 80 -20.06 2.86 2.63
CA ILE A 80 -19.97 1.44 2.97
C ILE A 80 -19.94 1.20 4.47
N LYS A 81 -20.13 2.26 5.27
CA LYS A 81 -20.18 2.22 6.74
C LYS A 81 -18.94 1.56 7.32
N ARG A 82 -17.76 2.03 6.91
CA ARG A 82 -16.48 1.51 7.37
C ARG A 82 -15.62 2.63 7.94
N HIS A 83 -14.90 2.32 9.02
CA HIS A 83 -13.90 3.20 9.60
C HIS A 83 -12.58 2.45 9.54
N TRP A 84 -11.66 2.91 8.68
CA TRP A 84 -10.35 2.31 8.50
C TRP A 84 -9.31 3.09 9.29
N ARG A 85 -8.43 2.38 10.00
CA ARG A 85 -7.20 2.97 10.56
C ARG A 85 -6.04 2.37 9.80
N ILE A 86 -5.35 3.22 9.05
CA ILE A 86 -4.33 2.78 8.12
C ILE A 86 -2.94 3.05 8.69
N TYR A 87 -2.10 2.02 8.73
CA TYR A 87 -0.70 2.11 9.13
C TYR A 87 0.16 2.13 7.87
N PRO A 88 0.73 3.32 7.50
CA PRO A 88 1.41 3.46 6.20
C PRO A 88 2.88 3.12 6.27
N PHE A 89 3.37 2.46 5.21
CA PHE A 89 4.79 2.13 5.03
C PHE A 89 5.22 2.43 3.61
N LEU A 90 6.49 2.82 3.45
CA LEU A 90 7.12 2.98 2.15
C LEU A 90 8.39 2.16 2.12
N PHE A 91 8.49 1.26 1.15
CA PHE A 91 9.66 0.41 0.95
C PHE A 91 10.31 0.71 -0.39
N GLU A 92 11.63 0.61 -0.43
CA GLU A 92 12.38 0.61 -1.68
C GLU A 92 12.57 -0.85 -2.10
N VAL A 93 12.27 -1.17 -3.36
CA VAL A 93 12.48 -2.49 -3.94
C VAL A 93 13.91 -2.51 -4.49
N THR A 94 14.74 -3.42 -3.98
CA THR A 94 16.19 -3.36 -4.22
C THR A 94 16.70 -4.07 -5.48
N PRO A 95 16.11 -5.17 -5.98
CA PRO A 95 16.57 -5.77 -7.23
C PRO A 95 16.44 -4.85 -8.42
N GLU A 96 17.37 -4.94 -9.37
CA GLU A 96 17.34 -4.12 -10.59
C GLU A 96 16.10 -4.36 -11.44
N SER A 97 15.66 -5.61 -11.52
CA SER A 97 14.52 -6.01 -12.35
C SER A 97 13.54 -6.82 -11.51
N PRO A 98 12.79 -6.15 -10.63
CA PRO A 98 11.87 -6.87 -9.76
C PRO A 98 10.77 -7.55 -10.55
N GLN A 99 10.47 -8.79 -10.16
CA GLN A 99 9.41 -9.58 -10.78
C GLN A 99 8.18 -9.51 -9.91
N ILE A 100 7.09 -8.99 -10.47
CA ILE A 100 5.82 -8.87 -9.76
C ILE A 100 4.91 -10.03 -10.17
N ARG A 101 4.39 -10.73 -9.17
CA ARG A 101 3.46 -11.83 -9.37
C ARG A 101 2.28 -11.65 -8.44
N THR A 102 1.17 -11.15 -9.00
CA THR A 102 -0.01 -10.84 -8.21
C THR A 102 -0.81 -12.10 -7.86
N ASP A 103 -1.65 -11.95 -6.83
CA ASP A 103 -2.54 -13.01 -6.36
C ASP A 103 -3.98 -12.76 -6.86
N TRP A 104 -4.93 -13.56 -6.33
CA TRP A 104 -6.34 -13.50 -6.73
C TRP A 104 -7.01 -12.16 -6.38
N GLU A 105 -6.45 -11.39 -5.45
CA GLU A 105 -7.02 -10.11 -5.02
C GLU A 105 -6.82 -9.01 -6.07
N HIS A 106 -5.90 -9.23 -7.01
CA HIS A 106 -5.52 -8.19 -7.98
C HIS A 106 -5.58 -8.72 -9.41
N GLN A 107 -6.03 -7.86 -10.33
CA GLN A 107 -6.19 -8.21 -11.74
C GLN A 107 -5.22 -7.51 -12.66
N ASP A 108 -4.51 -6.48 -12.17
CA ASP A 108 -3.52 -5.73 -12.96
C ASP A 108 -2.55 -5.04 -12.01
N TRP A 109 -1.42 -4.61 -12.53
CA TRP A 109 -0.43 -3.84 -11.76
C TRP A 109 0.34 -2.92 -12.69
N ARG A 110 0.81 -1.78 -12.13
CA ARG A 110 1.59 -0.79 -12.89
C ARG A 110 2.58 -0.07 -11.99
N TRP A 111 3.73 0.25 -12.55
CA TRP A 111 4.67 1.19 -11.94
C TRP A 111 4.31 2.58 -12.44
N VAL A 112 4.06 3.53 -11.52
CA VAL A 112 3.64 4.89 -11.89
C VAL A 112 4.44 5.92 -11.11
N GLU A 113 4.58 7.11 -11.69
CA GLU A 113 5.16 8.23 -10.96
C GLU A 113 4.22 8.63 -9.81
N PRO A 114 4.75 9.01 -8.63
CA PRO A 114 3.89 9.39 -7.50
C PRO A 114 2.84 10.44 -7.86
N GLU A 115 3.20 11.44 -8.66
CA GLU A 115 2.28 12.52 -9.06
C GLU A 115 1.18 12.04 -10.00
N GLU A 116 1.31 10.85 -10.58
CA GLU A 116 0.29 10.29 -11.46
C GLU A 116 -0.82 9.57 -10.70
N LEU A 117 -0.64 9.30 -9.40
CA LEU A 117 -1.64 8.57 -8.61
C LEU A 117 -3.02 9.21 -8.70
N LYS A 118 -3.09 10.53 -8.68
CA LYS A 118 -4.36 11.26 -8.72
C LYS A 118 -5.12 11.09 -10.05
N ARG A 119 -4.47 10.51 -11.07
CA ARG A 119 -5.10 10.22 -12.36
C ARG A 119 -5.79 8.86 -12.38
N PHE A 120 -5.60 8.07 -11.33
CA PHE A 120 -6.19 6.74 -11.23
C PHE A 120 -7.39 6.77 -10.30
N ALA A 121 -8.35 5.88 -10.55
CA ALA A 121 -9.48 5.67 -9.62
C ALA A 121 -8.97 4.83 -8.46
N THR A 122 -8.46 5.49 -7.41
CA THR A 122 -7.83 4.83 -6.27
C THR A 122 -8.81 4.60 -5.12
N VAL A 123 -8.41 3.69 -4.22
CA VAL A 123 -9.08 3.57 -2.92
C VAL A 123 -8.97 4.90 -2.17
N PRO A 124 -9.88 5.16 -1.19
CA PRO A 124 -9.91 6.46 -0.52
C PRO A 124 -8.56 6.84 0.11
N LYS A 125 -8.16 8.09 -0.09
CA LYS A 125 -6.99 8.73 0.53
C LYS A 125 -5.65 8.06 0.22
N LEU A 126 -5.54 7.34 -0.89
CA LEU A 126 -4.27 6.71 -1.25
C LEU A 126 -3.16 7.74 -1.48
N VAL A 127 -3.48 8.84 -2.17
CA VAL A 127 -2.51 9.92 -2.42
C VAL A 127 -2.01 10.51 -1.11
N GLU A 128 -2.93 10.85 -0.20
CA GLU A 128 -2.58 11.42 1.10
C GLU A 128 -1.75 10.45 1.94
N THR A 129 -2.03 9.16 1.84
CA THR A 129 -1.28 8.13 2.56
C THR A 129 0.17 8.06 2.04
N LEU A 130 0.35 8.11 0.72
CA LEU A 130 1.71 8.15 0.15
C LEU A 130 2.44 9.43 0.55
N GLU A 131 1.75 10.58 0.49
CA GLU A 131 2.34 11.86 0.87
C GLU A 131 2.84 11.85 2.32
N ALA A 132 2.08 11.21 3.22
CA ALA A 132 2.50 11.08 4.62
C ALA A 132 3.83 10.33 4.74
N CYS A 133 4.01 9.26 3.97
CA CYS A 133 5.26 8.51 3.96
C CYS A 133 6.40 9.32 3.34
N LEU A 134 6.14 10.00 2.24
CA LEU A 134 7.17 10.82 1.57
C LEU A 134 7.62 11.97 2.46
N GLU A 135 6.71 12.55 3.24
CA GLU A 135 7.05 13.61 4.20
C GLU A 135 7.97 13.06 5.29
N GLN A 136 7.71 11.85 5.79
CA GLN A 136 8.56 11.23 6.80
C GLN A 136 9.94 10.88 6.23
N GLU A 137 10.01 10.43 4.99
CA GLU A 137 11.28 10.18 4.32
C GLU A 137 12.11 11.45 4.24
N LYS A 138 11.48 12.56 3.84
CA LYS A 138 12.12 13.86 3.74
C LYS A 138 12.67 14.33 5.09
N ASN A 139 11.89 14.16 6.16
CA ASN A 139 12.28 14.54 7.51
C ASN A 139 13.44 13.68 8.01
N GLY A 140 13.43 12.38 7.70
CA GLY A 140 14.48 11.47 8.12
C GLY A 140 15.80 11.66 7.37
N ALA A 141 15.78 12.29 6.20
CA ALA A 141 16.97 12.52 5.39
C ALA A 141 17.78 13.74 5.86
N SER A 142 17.25 14.51 6.80
CA SER A 142 17.91 15.72 7.31
C SER A 142 19.00 15.46 8.34
#